data_8d47396f346b7892369c112ea7f3eec0
#
_entry.id   8d47396f346b7892369c112ea7f3eec0
#
_cell.length_a   1.000
_cell.length_b   1.000
_cell.length_c   1.000
_cell.angle_alpha   90.00
_cell.angle_beta   90.00
_cell.angle_gamma   90.00
#
_symmetry.space_group_name_H-M   'P 1'
#
loop_
_entity.id
_entity.type
_entity.pdbx_description
1 polymer ?
#
loop_
_entity_poly.entity_id
_entity_poly.type
_entity_poly.pdbx_seq_one_letter_code
_entity_poly.pdbx_strand_id
1 'polypeptide(L)'
;AGLFGYAHYMGTKTMGSRIKIFGEDVSGRSVEETAGMLADDFKKVPVTFQENGETDYQTTLGDLGYSINEKQLKQDLETLRDKRWKEGGFFPKQESLTVAYQVERNDETFSAALTEEHFQLSTDRVDSTDAYVEYNSDQSAYVIVPETLGNHMDQAAVEAYVEEQIRPQIEGNFPKTGLN
;
A
#
# COMPACT_ATOMS: atom_id res chain seq x y z
N ALA A 1 -13.34 -19.52 41.66
CA ALA A 1 -14.22 -18.61 40.90
C ALA A 1 -13.44 -17.60 40.01
N GLY A 2 -12.24 -17.16 40.45
CA GLY A 2 -11.48 -16.11 39.74
C GLY A 2 -10.89 -16.51 38.39
N LEU A 3 -10.37 -17.74 38.27
CA LEU A 3 -9.67 -18.18 37.05
C LEU A 3 -10.62 -18.37 35.87
N PHE A 4 -11.80 -18.92 36.12
CA PHE A 4 -12.83 -19.08 35.05
C PHE A 4 -13.41 -17.75 34.61
N GLY A 5 -13.63 -16.82 35.54
CA GLY A 5 -14.12 -15.48 35.21
C GLY A 5 -13.11 -14.69 34.40
N TYR A 6 -11.82 -14.81 34.71
CA TYR A 6 -10.74 -14.15 33.96
C TYR A 6 -10.58 -14.75 32.57
N ALA A 7 -10.57 -16.08 32.45
CA ALA A 7 -10.49 -16.74 31.13
C ALA A 7 -11.68 -16.41 30.23
N HIS A 8 -12.90 -16.34 30.77
CA HIS A 8 -14.08 -15.92 30.03
C HIS A 8 -13.99 -14.47 29.60
N TYR A 9 -13.58 -13.57 30.49
CA TYR A 9 -13.38 -12.15 30.17
C TYR A 9 -12.35 -11.96 29.04
N MET A 10 -11.20 -12.64 29.15
CA MET A 10 -10.16 -12.58 28.12
C MET A 10 -10.64 -13.14 26.77
N GLY A 11 -11.41 -14.23 26.78
CA GLY A 11 -11.94 -14.83 25.56
C GLY A 11 -13.03 -14.01 24.86
N THR A 12 -13.77 -13.16 25.62
CA THR A 12 -14.85 -12.35 25.05
C THR A 12 -14.45 -10.91 24.73
N LYS A 13 -13.35 -10.42 25.31
CA LYS A 13 -12.89 -9.04 25.15
C LYS A 13 -11.62 -8.90 24.31
N THR A 14 -10.80 -9.94 24.26
CA THR A 14 -9.51 -9.92 23.56
C THR A 14 -9.42 -11.04 22.52
N MET A 15 -8.42 -10.97 21.68
CA MET A 15 -8.10 -12.02 20.68
C MET A 15 -7.68 -13.35 21.34
N GLY A 16 -7.49 -13.36 22.66
CA GLY A 16 -7.02 -14.52 23.42
C GLY A 16 -5.50 -14.60 23.50
N SER A 17 -4.99 -15.78 23.89
CA SER A 17 -3.55 -16.00 24.06
C SER A 17 -2.95 -16.81 22.91
N ARG A 18 -1.64 -16.65 22.69
CA ARG A 18 -0.86 -17.44 21.70
C ARG A 18 -1.41 -17.37 20.28
N ILE A 19 -1.79 -16.18 19.84
CA ILE A 19 -2.32 -15.95 18.50
C ILE A 19 -1.48 -14.92 17.75
N LYS A 20 -1.16 -15.25 16.51
CA LYS A 20 -0.57 -14.34 15.52
C LYS A 20 -1.52 -14.16 14.36
N ILE A 21 -1.66 -12.93 13.89
CA ILE A 21 -2.41 -12.61 12.67
C ILE A 21 -1.44 -11.94 11.71
N PHE A 22 -1.34 -12.46 10.50
CA PHE A 22 -0.35 -12.05 9.51
C PHE A 22 1.10 -12.07 10.06
N GLY A 23 1.37 -12.94 11.06
CA GLY A 23 2.66 -13.07 11.71
C GLY A 23 2.89 -12.16 12.92
N GLU A 24 2.04 -11.14 13.12
CA GLU A 24 2.09 -10.24 14.26
C GLU A 24 1.42 -10.84 15.50
N ASP A 25 2.07 -10.71 16.66
CA ASP A 25 1.52 -11.20 17.91
C ASP A 25 0.42 -10.27 18.43
N VAL A 26 -0.80 -10.78 18.43
CA VAL A 26 -2.00 -10.07 18.89
C VAL A 26 -2.55 -10.63 20.21
N SER A 27 -1.76 -11.45 20.91
CA SER A 27 -2.14 -12.08 22.16
C SER A 27 -2.52 -11.05 23.21
N GLY A 28 -3.70 -11.21 23.80
CA GLY A 28 -4.24 -10.33 24.84
C GLY A 28 -4.73 -8.96 24.35
N ARG A 29 -4.56 -8.61 23.09
CA ARG A 29 -5.09 -7.36 22.53
C ARG A 29 -6.60 -7.46 22.32
N SER A 30 -7.29 -6.34 22.40
CA SER A 30 -8.68 -6.24 21.95
C SER A 30 -8.77 -6.33 20.43
N VAL A 31 -9.97 -6.55 19.90
CA VAL A 31 -10.24 -6.48 18.45
C VAL A 31 -9.91 -5.10 17.90
N GLU A 32 -10.27 -4.04 18.64
CA GLU A 32 -9.99 -2.64 18.30
C GLU A 32 -8.50 -2.37 18.14
N GLU A 33 -7.71 -2.74 19.17
CA GLU A 33 -6.25 -2.57 19.15
C GLU A 33 -5.58 -3.40 18.04
N THR A 34 -6.10 -4.60 17.80
CA THR A 34 -5.60 -5.48 16.73
C THR A 34 -5.87 -4.88 15.35
N ALA A 35 -7.09 -4.41 15.11
CA ALA A 35 -7.46 -3.81 13.83
C ALA A 35 -6.65 -2.54 13.55
N GLY A 36 -6.54 -1.65 14.54
CA GLY A 36 -5.74 -0.42 14.41
C GLY A 36 -4.26 -0.72 14.12
N MET A 37 -3.66 -1.66 14.85
CA MET A 37 -2.27 -2.07 14.63
C MET A 37 -2.06 -2.61 13.20
N LEU A 38 -2.92 -3.53 12.74
CA LEU A 38 -2.80 -4.10 11.41
C LEU A 38 -3.02 -3.05 10.31
N ALA A 39 -3.96 -2.13 10.50
CA ALA A 39 -4.19 -1.04 9.56
C ALA A 39 -2.99 -0.06 9.49
N ASP A 40 -2.39 0.24 10.65
CA ASP A 40 -1.21 1.09 10.71
C ASP A 40 0.03 0.41 10.10
N ASP A 41 0.21 -0.88 10.33
CA ASP A 41 1.32 -1.64 9.76
C ASP A 41 1.18 -1.74 8.23
N PHE A 42 -0.05 -1.93 7.73
CA PHE A 42 -0.33 -1.90 6.29
C PHE A 42 0.06 -0.56 5.65
N LYS A 43 -0.33 0.56 6.26
CA LYS A 43 0.00 1.90 5.76
C LYS A 43 1.50 2.18 5.70
N LYS A 44 2.28 1.58 6.60
CA LYS A 44 3.74 1.77 6.69
C LYS A 44 4.54 0.90 5.72
N VAL A 45 3.90 -0.01 4.99
CA VAL A 45 4.60 -0.85 4.00
C VAL A 45 5.27 0.04 2.96
N PRO A 46 6.60 -0.05 2.81
CA PRO A 46 7.31 0.79 1.86
C PRO A 46 7.05 0.34 0.43
N VAL A 47 6.95 1.31 -0.46
CA VAL A 47 6.84 1.14 -1.91
C VAL A 47 8.01 1.85 -2.55
N THR A 48 8.73 1.13 -3.41
CA THR A 48 9.90 1.66 -4.11
C THR A 48 9.66 1.63 -5.61
N PHE A 49 9.72 2.79 -6.23
CA PHE A 49 9.71 2.93 -7.68
C PHE A 49 11.14 2.93 -8.20
N GLN A 50 11.38 2.18 -9.26
CA GLN A 50 12.69 2.05 -9.88
C GLN A 50 12.61 2.39 -11.36
N GLU A 51 13.57 3.16 -11.86
CA GLU A 51 13.79 3.39 -13.27
C GLU A 51 15.17 2.81 -13.64
N ASN A 52 15.23 1.95 -14.67
CA ASN A 52 16.47 1.31 -15.14
C ASN A 52 17.26 0.55 -14.04
N GLY A 53 16.55 0.08 -12.98
CA GLY A 53 17.17 -0.63 -11.86
C GLY A 53 17.72 0.27 -10.75
N GLU A 54 17.59 1.58 -10.88
CA GLU A 54 17.93 2.55 -9.84
C GLU A 54 16.66 3.03 -9.12
N THR A 55 16.77 3.28 -7.81
CA THR A 55 15.64 3.79 -7.03
C THR A 55 15.38 5.25 -7.39
N ASP A 56 14.18 5.52 -7.88
CA ASP A 56 13.74 6.85 -8.28
C ASP A 56 12.92 7.52 -7.18
N TYR A 57 11.88 6.83 -6.69
CA TYR A 57 10.99 7.37 -5.68
C TYR A 57 10.66 6.32 -4.62
N GLN A 58 10.66 6.71 -3.35
CA GLN A 58 10.25 5.87 -2.23
C GLN A 58 9.11 6.51 -1.46
N THR A 59 8.12 5.71 -1.14
CA THR A 59 6.93 6.13 -0.40
C THR A 59 6.39 4.98 0.43
N THR A 60 5.17 5.10 0.95
CA THR A 60 4.46 4.02 1.66
C THR A 60 3.08 3.79 1.04
N LEU A 61 2.47 2.64 1.35
CA LEU A 61 1.08 2.40 0.93
C LEU A 61 0.13 3.48 1.44
N GLY A 62 0.34 3.95 2.67
CA GLY A 62 -0.46 5.03 3.26
C GLY A 62 -0.32 6.35 2.52
N ASP A 63 0.89 6.73 2.16
CA ASP A 63 1.17 7.95 1.40
C ASP A 63 0.66 7.86 -0.04
N LEU A 64 0.58 6.66 -0.61
CA LEU A 64 -0.13 6.38 -1.87
C LEU A 64 -1.66 6.32 -1.71
N GLY A 65 -2.20 6.62 -0.54
CA GLY A 65 -3.63 6.64 -0.30
C GLY A 65 -4.29 5.28 -0.09
N TYR A 66 -3.52 4.19 0.01
CA TYR A 66 -4.06 2.87 0.32
C TYR A 66 -4.28 2.69 1.82
N SER A 67 -5.38 2.05 2.16
CA SER A 67 -5.74 1.72 3.53
C SER A 67 -6.57 0.43 3.58
N ILE A 68 -6.69 -0.14 4.77
CA ILE A 68 -7.61 -1.25 5.03
C ILE A 68 -8.92 -0.68 5.55
N ASN A 69 -10.06 -1.22 5.09
CA ASN A 69 -11.35 -0.95 5.69
C ASN A 69 -11.39 -1.48 7.13
N GLU A 70 -11.11 -0.60 8.09
CA GLU A 70 -11.02 -0.98 9.50
C GLU A 70 -12.33 -1.52 10.06
N LYS A 71 -13.47 -1.02 9.58
CA LYS A 71 -14.79 -1.47 10.04
C LYS A 71 -15.01 -2.93 9.66
N GLN A 72 -14.71 -3.29 8.42
CA GLN A 72 -14.81 -4.66 7.94
C GLN A 72 -13.80 -5.56 8.66
N LEU A 73 -12.55 -5.11 8.79
CA LEU A 73 -11.51 -5.84 9.48
C LEU A 73 -11.90 -6.16 10.93
N LYS A 74 -12.50 -5.20 11.67
CA LYS A 74 -13.00 -5.44 13.02
C LYS A 74 -14.06 -6.54 13.06
N GLN A 75 -15.01 -6.53 12.15
CA GLN A 75 -16.07 -7.56 12.06
C GLN A 75 -15.48 -8.94 11.80
N ASP A 76 -14.50 -9.05 10.91
CA ASP A 76 -13.84 -10.30 10.57
C ASP A 76 -12.97 -10.82 11.74
N LEU A 77 -12.30 -9.91 12.46
CA LEU A 77 -11.57 -10.23 13.69
C LEU A 77 -12.49 -10.70 14.82
N GLU A 78 -13.67 -10.09 14.98
CA GLU A 78 -14.68 -10.54 15.94
C GLU A 78 -15.16 -11.95 15.62
N THR A 79 -15.45 -12.20 14.36
CA THR A 79 -15.86 -13.53 13.88
C THR A 79 -14.78 -14.58 14.14
N LEU A 80 -13.51 -14.24 13.86
CA LEU A 80 -12.36 -15.10 14.12
C LEU A 80 -12.17 -15.39 15.62
N ARG A 81 -12.26 -14.34 16.44
CA ARG A 81 -12.18 -14.47 17.92
C ARG A 81 -13.27 -15.39 18.44
N ASP A 82 -14.51 -15.19 18.04
CA ASP A 82 -15.67 -15.93 18.52
C ASP A 82 -15.62 -17.42 18.08
N LYS A 83 -15.17 -17.66 16.85
CA LYS A 83 -14.93 -19.02 16.35
C LYS A 83 -13.85 -19.71 17.18
N ARG A 84 -12.73 -19.04 17.38
CA ARG A 84 -11.60 -19.58 18.14
C ARG A 84 -11.96 -19.86 19.61
N TRP A 85 -12.77 -18.99 20.23
CA TRP A 85 -13.26 -19.19 21.58
C TRP A 85 -14.13 -20.44 21.69
N LYS A 86 -14.97 -20.72 20.71
CA LYS A 86 -15.84 -21.90 20.68
C LYS A 86 -15.07 -23.21 20.44
N GLU A 87 -14.02 -23.17 19.63
CA GLU A 87 -13.27 -24.35 19.17
C GLU A 87 -12.00 -24.60 19.99
N GLY A 88 -11.41 -23.57 20.61
CA GLY A 88 -10.04 -23.60 21.13
C GLY A 88 -9.80 -24.27 22.47
N GLY A 89 -10.85 -24.63 23.22
CA GLY A 89 -10.70 -25.26 24.54
C GLY A 89 -9.95 -24.41 25.57
N PHE A 90 -9.59 -25.00 26.71
CA PHE A 90 -9.02 -24.30 27.87
C PHE A 90 -7.54 -23.89 27.71
N PHE A 91 -6.80 -24.60 26.83
CA PHE A 91 -5.38 -24.33 26.54
C PHE A 91 -5.13 -24.25 25.05
N PRO A 92 -5.32 -23.06 24.45
CA PRO A 92 -5.13 -22.89 23.01
C PRO A 92 -3.66 -23.13 22.63
N LYS A 93 -3.44 -23.88 21.56
CA LYS A 93 -2.12 -23.98 20.92
C LYS A 93 -1.75 -22.64 20.30
N GLN A 94 -0.45 -22.42 20.07
CA GLN A 94 -0.01 -21.27 19.29
C GLN A 94 -0.53 -21.41 17.86
N GLU A 95 -1.20 -20.38 17.37
CA GLU A 95 -1.79 -20.34 16.04
C GLU A 95 -1.31 -19.11 15.28
N SER A 96 -1.01 -19.32 14.01
CA SER A 96 -0.79 -18.25 13.05
C SER A 96 -1.94 -18.27 12.05
N LEU A 97 -2.71 -17.20 12.05
CA LEU A 97 -3.95 -17.09 11.29
C LEU A 97 -3.89 -15.93 10.32
N THR A 98 -4.76 -15.98 9.34
CA THR A 98 -5.06 -14.88 8.45
C THR A 98 -6.53 -14.49 8.62
N VAL A 99 -6.84 -13.25 8.35
CA VAL A 99 -8.20 -12.71 8.36
C VAL A 99 -8.45 -12.05 7.01
N ALA A 100 -9.68 -12.08 6.53
CA ALA A 100 -10.06 -11.33 5.36
C ALA A 100 -9.96 -9.82 5.65
N TYR A 101 -9.57 -9.05 4.66
CA TYR A 101 -9.57 -7.60 4.71
C TYR A 101 -9.86 -7.02 3.33
N GLN A 102 -10.34 -5.80 3.30
CA GLN A 102 -10.61 -5.06 2.08
C GLN A 102 -9.69 -3.86 2.01
N VAL A 103 -9.09 -3.67 0.86
CA VAL A 103 -8.24 -2.52 0.57
C VAL A 103 -9.09 -1.40 -0.03
N GLU A 104 -8.95 -0.21 0.51
CA GLU A 104 -9.51 1.03 0.01
C GLU A 104 -8.39 1.93 -0.52
N ARG A 105 -8.70 2.77 -1.50
CA ARG A 105 -7.78 3.77 -2.03
C ARG A 105 -8.46 5.13 -2.04
N ASN A 106 -7.74 6.14 -1.60
CA ASN A 106 -8.12 7.53 -1.79
C ASN A 106 -7.50 8.01 -3.11
N ASP A 107 -8.32 8.25 -4.11
CA ASP A 107 -7.87 8.60 -5.47
C ASP A 107 -7.17 9.97 -5.53
N GLU A 108 -7.60 10.94 -4.70
CA GLU A 108 -6.98 12.25 -4.64
C GLU A 108 -5.55 12.17 -4.06
N THR A 109 -5.38 11.41 -2.97
CA THR A 109 -4.06 11.17 -2.37
C THR A 109 -3.17 10.37 -3.33
N PHE A 110 -3.73 9.37 -4.02
CA PHE A 110 -3.00 8.55 -4.98
C PHE A 110 -2.47 9.38 -6.15
N SER A 111 -3.32 10.19 -6.77
CA SER A 111 -2.90 11.10 -7.83
C SER A 111 -1.85 12.11 -7.37
N ALA A 112 -2.03 12.70 -6.18
CA ALA A 112 -1.08 13.66 -5.62
C ALA A 112 0.30 13.04 -5.34
N ALA A 113 0.34 11.77 -4.94
CA ALA A 113 1.59 11.06 -4.67
C ALA A 113 2.36 10.65 -5.94
N LEU A 114 1.69 10.59 -7.09
CA LEU A 114 2.27 10.16 -8.37
C LEU A 114 2.48 11.32 -9.35
N THR A 115 2.75 12.51 -8.83
CA THR A 115 3.14 13.65 -9.66
C THR A 115 4.61 13.56 -10.09
N GLU A 116 4.93 14.14 -11.22
CA GLU A 116 6.28 14.16 -11.80
C GLU A 116 7.35 14.67 -10.83
N GLU A 117 6.97 15.57 -9.91
CA GLU A 117 7.87 16.16 -8.91
C GLU A 117 8.50 15.13 -7.94
N HIS A 118 7.87 13.97 -7.76
CA HIS A 118 8.36 12.92 -6.88
C HIS A 118 9.39 12.01 -7.56
N PHE A 119 9.43 11.99 -8.90
CA PHE A 119 10.33 11.14 -9.68
C PHE A 119 11.59 11.92 -10.06
N GLN A 120 12.71 11.61 -9.41
CA GLN A 120 13.93 12.43 -9.42
C GLN A 120 14.95 12.07 -10.50
N LEU A 121 14.93 10.82 -11.03
CA LEU A 121 15.92 10.37 -12.03
C LEU A 121 15.74 11.03 -13.39
N SER A 122 14.62 11.67 -13.64
CA SER A 122 14.32 12.41 -14.84
C SER A 122 14.50 13.91 -14.65
N THR A 123 15.66 14.37 -14.23
CA THR A 123 15.91 15.79 -13.97
C THR A 123 15.93 16.67 -15.22
N ASP A 124 16.21 16.10 -16.39
CA ASP A 124 16.27 16.80 -17.67
C ASP A 124 14.95 16.62 -18.44
N ARG A 125 13.84 17.13 -17.88
CA ARG A 125 12.56 17.17 -18.58
C ARG A 125 12.62 18.16 -19.73
N VAL A 126 12.21 17.70 -20.89
CA VAL A 126 12.23 18.49 -22.13
C VAL A 126 10.81 18.55 -22.67
N ASP A 127 10.33 19.76 -22.93
CA ASP A 127 9.06 19.97 -23.63
C ASP A 127 9.13 19.45 -25.07
N SER A 128 8.05 18.86 -25.55
CA SER A 128 7.94 18.51 -26.96
C SER A 128 7.80 19.79 -27.80
N THR A 129 8.53 19.88 -28.88
CA THR A 129 8.36 20.95 -29.88
C THR A 129 8.21 20.34 -31.25
N ASP A 130 7.24 20.86 -32.00
CA ASP A 130 7.04 20.43 -33.39
C ASP A 130 8.20 20.92 -34.27
N ALA A 131 8.47 20.19 -35.36
CA ALA A 131 9.39 20.65 -36.37
C ALA A 131 8.89 21.95 -37.00
N TYR A 132 9.78 22.91 -37.15
CA TYR A 132 9.43 24.20 -37.76
C TYR A 132 10.49 24.64 -38.76
N VAL A 133 10.12 25.62 -39.58
CA VAL A 133 11.03 26.20 -40.57
C VAL A 133 11.55 27.54 -40.05
N GLU A 134 12.86 27.68 -40.00
CA GLU A 134 13.54 28.91 -39.62
C GLU A 134 14.43 29.43 -40.73
N TYR A 135 14.52 30.75 -40.86
CA TYR A 135 15.45 31.37 -41.81
C TYR A 135 16.83 31.52 -41.15
N ASN A 136 17.80 30.80 -41.69
CA ASN A 136 19.20 30.92 -41.25
C ASN A 136 19.89 31.99 -42.08
N SER A 137 20.25 33.11 -41.44
CA SER A 137 20.88 34.26 -42.10
C SER A 137 22.29 33.96 -42.60
N ASP A 138 23.02 33.07 -41.91
CA ASP A 138 24.40 32.73 -42.29
C ASP A 138 24.45 31.89 -43.54
N GLN A 139 23.43 31.05 -43.73
CA GLN A 139 23.29 30.23 -44.92
C GLN A 139 22.43 30.90 -46.02
N SER A 140 21.81 32.03 -45.69
CA SER A 140 20.82 32.72 -46.57
C SER A 140 19.73 31.76 -47.08
N ALA A 141 19.28 30.81 -46.28
CA ALA A 141 18.35 29.77 -46.64
C ALA A 141 17.37 29.45 -45.50
N TYR A 142 16.21 28.91 -45.86
CA TYR A 142 15.30 28.31 -44.91
C TYR A 142 15.79 26.92 -44.52
N VAL A 143 15.90 26.64 -43.21
CA VAL A 143 16.29 25.35 -42.67
C VAL A 143 15.12 24.76 -41.90
N ILE A 144 15.00 23.46 -41.93
CA ILE A 144 14.04 22.73 -41.06
C ILE A 144 14.72 22.47 -39.74
N VAL A 145 14.17 23.03 -38.67
CA VAL A 145 14.51 22.62 -37.30
C VAL A 145 13.68 21.37 -36.97
N PRO A 146 14.34 20.24 -36.69
CA PRO A 146 13.59 19.00 -36.40
C PRO A 146 12.79 19.12 -35.12
N GLU A 147 11.78 18.26 -34.99
CA GLU A 147 11.01 18.08 -33.76
C GLU A 147 11.89 17.65 -32.60
N THR A 148 11.54 18.07 -31.40
CA THR A 148 12.08 17.55 -30.17
C THR A 148 10.99 16.71 -29.50
N LEU A 149 11.29 15.43 -29.25
CA LEU A 149 10.40 14.59 -28.49
C LEU A 149 10.53 14.95 -26.99
N GLY A 150 9.42 15.32 -26.39
CA GLY A 150 9.35 15.56 -24.95
C GLY A 150 9.49 14.26 -24.16
N ASN A 151 9.90 14.39 -22.91
CA ASN A 151 10.02 13.27 -21.97
C ASN A 151 9.28 13.52 -20.66
N HIS A 152 8.26 14.37 -20.67
CA HIS A 152 7.38 14.55 -19.53
C HIS A 152 6.61 13.26 -19.22
N MET A 153 6.36 13.04 -17.93
CA MET A 153 5.62 11.88 -17.43
C MET A 153 4.14 11.98 -17.83
N ASP A 154 3.61 10.93 -18.44
CA ASP A 154 2.15 10.75 -18.55
C ASP A 154 1.62 10.24 -17.22
N GLN A 155 1.13 11.14 -16.38
CA GLN A 155 0.63 10.82 -15.05
C GLN A 155 -0.47 9.75 -15.08
N ALA A 156 -1.40 9.83 -16.03
CA ALA A 156 -2.50 8.86 -16.12
C ALA A 156 -1.99 7.45 -16.46
N ALA A 157 -0.99 7.35 -17.33
CA ALA A 157 -0.35 6.07 -17.65
C ALA A 157 0.42 5.50 -16.43
N VAL A 158 1.11 6.35 -15.67
CA VAL A 158 1.82 5.94 -14.45
C VAL A 158 0.83 5.49 -13.39
N GLU A 159 -0.25 6.22 -13.14
CA GLU A 159 -1.29 5.85 -12.19
C GLU A 159 -1.90 4.48 -12.53
N ALA A 160 -2.23 4.25 -13.81
CA ALA A 160 -2.78 2.97 -14.26
C ALA A 160 -1.77 1.82 -14.08
N TYR A 161 -0.52 2.05 -14.43
CA TYR A 161 0.55 1.06 -14.26
C TYR A 161 0.78 0.72 -12.78
N VAL A 162 0.88 1.71 -11.92
CA VAL A 162 1.09 1.53 -10.47
C VAL A 162 -0.07 0.76 -9.85
N GLU A 163 -1.31 1.09 -10.20
CA GLU A 163 -2.49 0.36 -9.73
C GLU A 163 -2.45 -1.11 -10.16
N GLU A 164 -2.12 -1.38 -11.42
CA GLU A 164 -2.01 -2.75 -11.95
C GLU A 164 -0.92 -3.57 -11.23
N GLN A 165 0.20 -2.95 -10.86
CA GLN A 165 1.30 -3.64 -10.19
C GLN A 165 1.06 -3.82 -8.68
N ILE A 166 0.53 -2.81 -7.99
CA ILE A 166 0.40 -2.82 -6.54
C ILE A 166 -0.81 -3.63 -6.09
N ARG A 167 -1.98 -3.44 -6.69
CA ARG A 167 -3.24 -4.04 -6.24
C ARG A 167 -3.19 -5.56 -6.06
N PRO A 168 -2.65 -6.35 -7.00
CA PRO A 168 -2.57 -7.80 -6.82
C PRO A 168 -1.65 -8.23 -5.66
N GLN A 169 -0.70 -7.41 -5.28
CA GLN A 169 0.25 -7.70 -4.21
C GLN A 169 -0.33 -7.43 -2.81
N ILE A 170 -1.31 -6.54 -2.72
CA ILE A 170 -1.92 -6.12 -1.45
C ILE A 170 -3.32 -6.67 -1.23
N GLU A 171 -4.04 -7.11 -2.26
CA GLU A 171 -5.34 -7.74 -2.13
C GLU A 171 -5.21 -9.23 -1.77
N GLY A 172 -5.82 -9.63 -0.65
CA GLY A 172 -5.85 -11.02 -0.19
C GLY A 172 -4.53 -11.55 0.38
N ASN A 173 -3.46 -10.79 0.28
CA ASN A 173 -2.16 -11.14 0.84
C ASN A 173 -1.56 -9.93 1.59
N PHE A 174 -1.60 -9.98 2.91
CA PHE A 174 -1.09 -8.89 3.73
C PHE A 174 0.42 -8.71 3.50
N PRO A 175 0.85 -7.56 2.97
CA PRO A 175 2.24 -7.35 2.61
C PRO A 175 3.11 -7.21 3.89
N LYS A 176 4.19 -8.01 3.96
CA LYS A 176 5.13 -8.01 5.10
C LYS A 176 6.46 -7.35 4.77
N THR A 177 6.73 -7.21 3.51
CA THR A 177 7.95 -6.61 2.97
C THR A 177 7.59 -5.47 2.04
N GLY A 178 8.56 -4.61 1.75
CA GLY A 178 8.37 -3.55 0.78
C GLY A 178 7.99 -4.08 -0.61
N LEU A 179 7.28 -3.25 -1.35
CA LEU A 179 6.87 -3.48 -2.74
C LEU A 179 7.84 -2.74 -3.67
N ASN A 180 8.18 -3.38 -4.80
CA ASN A 180 9.05 -2.81 -5.83
C ASN A 180 8.35 -2.87 -7.18
#